data_b63e7ac67b0f8fec65c00daf982fa4c1
#
_entry.id   b63e7ac67b0f8fec65c00daf982fa4c1
#
_cell.length_a   1.000
_cell.length_b   1.000
_cell.length_c   1.000
_cell.angle_alpha   90.00
_cell.angle_beta   90.00
_cell.angle_gamma   90.00
#
_symmetry.space_group_name_H-M   'P 1'
#
loop_
_entity.id
_entity.type
_entity.pdbx_description
1 polymer ?
#
loop_
_entity_poly.entity_id
_entity_poly.type
_entity_poly.pdbx_seq_one_letter_code
_entity_poly.pdbx_strand_id
1 'polypeptide(L)'
;ERNFTDAYNSPGVPVYRKNNFGRSVIQTTDNGTKILMNNPVGSSAKGDLPFLAKFDLSSKKNEIIWRSTEGSFEMVEDVIDADKLIILTRKESQKDVPNYYIKHLMTKEADQMITNFVNPYPGLAGISKEKIKYKRADGVDLTGDLYLPKGYNKEKDGPLPVLIWAYPREFNSVADAAQIRGSKDRFTTLSWASPIYYVTQGFAILDNAEMPIVATGGDKKPNDNFVEQLRLN
;
A
#
# COMPACT_ATOMS: atom_id res chain seq x y z
N GLU A 1 -12.13 13.94 -14.47
CA GLU A 1 -10.66 13.86 -14.31
C GLU A 1 -10.32 13.80 -12.83
N ARG A 2 -9.33 13.00 -12.48
CA ARG A 2 -8.83 12.85 -11.12
C ARG A 2 -7.34 13.25 -11.07
N ASN A 3 -6.94 13.97 -10.02
CA ASN A 3 -5.53 14.17 -9.77
C ASN A 3 -4.87 12.81 -9.47
N PHE A 4 -3.81 12.46 -10.21
CA PHE A 4 -3.16 11.16 -10.06
C PHE A 4 -2.43 11.02 -8.72
N THR A 5 -2.08 12.14 -8.06
CA THR A 5 -1.48 12.16 -6.71
C THR A 5 -2.50 11.93 -5.61
N ASP A 6 -3.80 12.06 -5.89
CA ASP A 6 -4.88 11.71 -4.94
C ASP A 6 -5.05 10.19 -4.86
N ALA A 7 -4.40 9.60 -3.86
CA ALA A 7 -4.41 8.15 -3.65
C ALA A 7 -5.75 7.65 -3.09
N TYR A 8 -6.41 8.45 -2.23
CA TYR A 8 -7.65 8.02 -1.55
C TYR A 8 -8.83 7.84 -2.51
N ASN A 9 -8.91 8.64 -3.57
CA ASN A 9 -9.97 8.55 -4.57
C ASN A 9 -9.58 7.71 -5.80
N SER A 10 -8.50 6.91 -5.70
CA SER A 10 -8.11 6.01 -6.80
C SER A 10 -9.14 4.90 -6.99
N PRO A 11 -9.77 4.78 -8.16
CA PRO A 11 -10.71 3.69 -8.45
C PRO A 11 -10.00 2.36 -8.71
N GLY A 12 -8.68 2.35 -8.77
CA GLY A 12 -7.90 1.21 -9.23
C GLY A 12 -7.70 1.22 -10.75
N VAL A 13 -7.34 0.05 -11.28
CA VAL A 13 -7.12 -0.18 -12.72
C VAL A 13 -8.07 -1.26 -13.23
N PRO A 14 -8.49 -1.22 -14.50
CA PRO A 14 -9.31 -2.28 -15.06
C PRO A 14 -8.61 -3.63 -14.97
N VAL A 15 -9.38 -4.68 -14.65
CA VAL A 15 -8.93 -6.07 -14.75
C VAL A 15 -8.95 -6.48 -16.21
N TYR A 16 -7.90 -7.17 -16.66
CA TYR A 16 -7.78 -7.68 -18.02
C TYR A 16 -7.80 -9.20 -18.04
N ARG A 17 -8.34 -9.76 -19.12
CA ARG A 17 -8.25 -11.19 -19.42
C ARG A 17 -7.76 -11.41 -20.85
N LYS A 18 -7.27 -12.61 -21.15
CA LYS A 18 -7.00 -13.01 -22.53
C LYS A 18 -8.30 -13.50 -23.19
N ASN A 19 -8.58 -13.00 -24.39
CA ASN A 19 -9.64 -13.56 -25.22
C ASN A 19 -9.14 -14.79 -25.99
N ASN A 20 -10.03 -15.42 -26.78
CA ASN A 20 -9.71 -16.61 -27.57
C ASN A 20 -8.62 -16.43 -28.62
N PHE A 21 -8.25 -15.18 -28.92
CA PHE A 21 -7.17 -14.82 -29.84
C PHE A 21 -5.87 -14.41 -29.09
N GLY A 22 -5.81 -14.61 -27.76
CA GLY A 22 -4.66 -14.25 -26.94
C GLY A 22 -4.49 -12.75 -26.68
N ARG A 23 -5.44 -11.90 -27.09
CA ARG A 23 -5.40 -10.45 -26.88
C ARG A 23 -5.92 -10.11 -25.48
N SER A 24 -5.27 -9.14 -24.83
CA SER A 24 -5.76 -8.59 -23.56
C SER A 24 -6.99 -7.71 -23.83
N VAL A 25 -8.08 -8.02 -23.15
CA VAL A 25 -9.33 -7.26 -23.19
C VAL A 25 -9.80 -6.97 -21.76
N ILE A 26 -10.50 -5.88 -21.55
CA ILE A 26 -11.06 -5.52 -20.24
C ILE A 26 -12.10 -6.58 -19.84
N GLN A 27 -12.03 -7.01 -18.57
CA GLN A 27 -12.99 -7.94 -17.99
C GLN A 27 -14.29 -7.21 -17.67
N THR A 28 -15.35 -7.57 -18.38
CA THR A 28 -16.70 -7.07 -18.12
C THR A 28 -17.51 -8.05 -17.27
N THR A 29 -18.50 -7.54 -16.56
CA THR A 29 -19.51 -8.26 -15.79
C THR A 29 -20.90 -7.67 -16.06
N ASP A 30 -21.95 -8.28 -15.51
CA ASP A 30 -23.31 -7.79 -15.57
C ASP A 30 -23.75 -7.50 -17.04
N ASN A 31 -23.54 -8.49 -17.94
CA ASN A 31 -23.81 -8.41 -19.38
C ASN A 31 -23.10 -7.23 -20.08
N GLY A 32 -21.88 -6.91 -19.66
CA GLY A 32 -21.05 -5.86 -20.27
C GLY A 32 -21.36 -4.43 -19.80
N THR A 33 -22.26 -4.26 -18.84
CA THR A 33 -22.60 -2.93 -18.30
C THR A 33 -21.65 -2.45 -17.22
N LYS A 34 -20.88 -3.36 -16.62
CA LYS A 34 -19.86 -3.06 -15.61
C LYS A 34 -18.50 -3.64 -15.98
N ILE A 35 -17.43 -3.03 -15.46
CA ILE A 35 -16.07 -3.55 -15.56
C ILE A 35 -15.53 -3.81 -14.15
N LEU A 36 -14.66 -4.81 -14.03
CA LEU A 36 -13.94 -5.05 -12.78
C LEU A 36 -12.74 -4.11 -12.68
N MET A 37 -12.59 -3.50 -11.50
CA MET A 37 -11.48 -2.60 -11.14
C MET A 37 -10.72 -3.18 -9.96
N ASN A 38 -9.43 -3.43 -10.14
CA ASN A 38 -8.54 -3.89 -9.07
C ASN A 38 -7.72 -2.69 -8.55
N ASN A 39 -7.77 -2.45 -7.25
CA ASN A 39 -6.89 -1.50 -6.60
C ASN A 39 -5.97 -2.23 -5.61
N PRO A 40 -4.74 -2.57 -6.01
CA PRO A 40 -3.80 -3.33 -5.16
C PRO A 40 -3.20 -2.49 -4.02
N VAL A 41 -3.53 -1.21 -3.96
CA VAL A 41 -3.08 -0.27 -2.91
C VAL A 41 -4.25 0.09 -2.00
N GLY A 42 -5.31 0.70 -2.53
CA GLY A 42 -6.50 1.06 -1.78
C GLY A 42 -6.22 2.02 -0.63
N SER A 43 -5.39 3.05 -0.86
CA SER A 43 -4.98 4.00 0.18
C SER A 43 -6.17 4.61 0.91
N SER A 44 -6.04 4.77 2.23
CA SER A 44 -7.06 5.33 3.10
C SER A 44 -6.43 5.99 4.34
N ALA A 45 -7.24 6.69 5.14
CA ALA A 45 -6.79 7.27 6.42
C ALA A 45 -6.28 6.23 7.43
N LYS A 46 -6.52 4.94 7.18
CA LYS A 46 -6.04 3.79 7.98
C LYS A 46 -4.80 3.12 7.38
N GLY A 47 -4.30 3.62 6.27
CA GLY A 47 -3.27 3.00 5.43
C GLY A 47 -3.86 2.30 4.22
N ASP A 48 -3.03 1.52 3.54
CA ASP A 48 -3.44 0.82 2.33
C ASP A 48 -4.30 -0.40 2.67
N LEU A 49 -5.49 -0.44 2.09
CA LEU A 49 -6.48 -1.52 2.17
C LEU A 49 -6.94 -1.86 0.74
N PRO A 50 -6.22 -2.74 0.03
CA PRO A 50 -6.54 -3.14 -1.35
C PRO A 50 -7.99 -3.56 -1.52
N PHE A 51 -8.55 -3.35 -2.71
CA PHE A 51 -9.93 -3.70 -2.99
C PHE A 51 -10.17 -4.12 -4.44
N LEU A 52 -11.24 -4.88 -4.64
CA LEU A 52 -11.85 -5.17 -5.94
C LEU A 52 -13.21 -4.46 -6.00
N ALA A 53 -13.53 -3.85 -7.13
CA ALA A 53 -14.77 -3.14 -7.32
C ALA A 53 -15.40 -3.45 -8.68
N LYS A 54 -16.70 -3.19 -8.82
CA LYS A 54 -17.43 -3.11 -10.07
C LYS A 54 -17.64 -1.64 -10.42
N PHE A 55 -17.15 -1.21 -11.57
CA PHE A 55 -17.37 0.13 -12.09
C PHE A 55 -18.49 0.11 -13.13
N ASP A 56 -19.57 0.81 -12.84
CA ASP A 56 -20.73 0.93 -13.73
C ASP A 56 -20.46 1.96 -14.82
N LEU A 57 -20.56 1.52 -16.07
CA LEU A 57 -20.23 2.34 -17.25
C LEU A 57 -21.21 3.49 -17.50
N SER A 58 -22.46 3.35 -17.04
CA SER A 58 -23.50 4.36 -17.23
C SER A 58 -23.48 5.42 -16.14
N SER A 59 -23.50 5.00 -14.88
CA SER A 59 -23.50 5.90 -13.72
C SER A 59 -22.13 6.41 -13.33
N LYS A 60 -21.05 5.79 -13.85
CA LYS A 60 -19.64 6.07 -13.53
C LYS A 60 -19.33 5.92 -12.04
N LYS A 61 -20.08 5.07 -11.33
CA LYS A 61 -19.87 4.76 -9.91
C LYS A 61 -19.06 3.48 -9.72
N ASN A 62 -18.23 3.50 -8.70
CA ASN A 62 -17.44 2.37 -8.27
C ASN A 62 -18.08 1.72 -7.04
N GLU A 63 -18.44 0.43 -7.12
CA GLU A 63 -19.00 -0.37 -6.05
C GLU A 63 -17.93 -1.36 -5.56
N ILE A 64 -17.44 -1.17 -4.35
CA ILE A 64 -16.44 -2.08 -3.77
C ILE A 64 -17.15 -3.39 -3.40
N ILE A 65 -16.73 -4.49 -4.02
CA ILE A 65 -17.28 -5.84 -3.79
C ILE A 65 -16.42 -6.69 -2.86
N TRP A 66 -15.16 -6.30 -2.67
CA TRP A 66 -14.23 -6.91 -1.72
C TRP A 66 -13.16 -5.91 -1.31
N ARG A 67 -12.72 -5.95 -0.06
CA ARG A 67 -11.63 -5.12 0.48
C ARG A 67 -10.83 -5.89 1.53
N SER A 68 -9.51 -5.68 1.55
CA SER A 68 -8.63 -6.13 2.63
C SER A 68 -9.05 -5.57 3.98
N THR A 69 -8.84 -6.33 5.04
CA THR A 69 -9.17 -5.94 6.42
C THR A 69 -7.93 -5.51 7.18
N GLU A 70 -8.11 -4.64 8.18
CA GLU A 70 -7.03 -4.25 9.11
C GLU A 70 -6.45 -5.49 9.82
N GLY A 71 -5.16 -5.46 10.14
CA GLY A 71 -4.42 -6.57 10.75
C GLY A 71 -3.80 -7.54 9.75
N SER A 72 -4.12 -7.37 8.46
CA SER A 72 -3.46 -8.04 7.34
C SER A 72 -3.40 -7.13 6.12
N PHE A 73 -2.50 -7.43 5.21
CA PHE A 73 -2.47 -6.82 3.89
C PHE A 73 -2.78 -7.91 2.86
N GLU A 74 -3.89 -7.77 2.18
CA GLU A 74 -4.32 -8.75 1.19
C GLU A 74 -4.70 -8.02 -0.10
N MET A 75 -4.19 -8.51 -1.23
CA MET A 75 -4.46 -7.91 -2.53
C MET A 75 -4.92 -8.96 -3.53
N VAL A 76 -5.76 -8.56 -4.47
CA VAL A 76 -6.18 -9.41 -5.59
C VAL A 76 -5.04 -9.45 -6.60
N GLU A 77 -4.56 -10.65 -6.88
CA GLU A 77 -3.54 -10.92 -7.90
C GLU A 77 -4.18 -11.23 -9.25
N ASP A 78 -5.30 -11.98 -9.23
CA ASP A 78 -6.02 -12.32 -10.45
C ASP A 78 -7.52 -12.55 -10.18
N VAL A 79 -8.33 -12.45 -11.22
CA VAL A 79 -9.74 -12.82 -11.22
C VAL A 79 -9.90 -14.09 -12.06
N ILE A 80 -10.03 -15.22 -11.39
CA ILE A 80 -10.12 -16.55 -12.01
C ILE A 80 -11.44 -16.72 -12.77
N ASP A 81 -12.55 -16.33 -12.13
CA ASP A 81 -13.89 -16.36 -12.71
C ASP A 81 -14.64 -15.08 -12.32
N ALA A 82 -14.89 -14.22 -13.30
CA ALA A 82 -15.54 -12.94 -13.07
C ALA A 82 -17.05 -13.04 -12.82
N ASP A 83 -17.71 -14.07 -13.36
CA ASP A 83 -19.15 -14.28 -13.19
C ASP A 83 -19.46 -14.87 -11.82
N LYS A 84 -18.62 -15.79 -11.34
CA LYS A 84 -18.73 -16.39 -10.01
C LYS A 84 -17.96 -15.61 -8.94
N LEU A 85 -17.24 -14.54 -9.32
CA LEU A 85 -16.34 -13.77 -8.47
C LEU A 85 -15.39 -14.68 -7.67
N ILE A 86 -14.71 -15.58 -8.39
CA ILE A 86 -13.61 -16.38 -7.84
C ILE A 86 -12.31 -15.63 -8.09
N ILE A 87 -11.58 -15.33 -7.03
CA ILE A 87 -10.36 -14.53 -7.09
C ILE A 87 -9.16 -15.27 -6.50
N LEU A 88 -7.98 -14.98 -7.03
CA LEU A 88 -6.70 -15.31 -6.43
C LEU A 88 -6.23 -14.10 -5.63
N THR A 89 -5.94 -14.27 -4.36
CA THR A 89 -5.38 -13.22 -3.51
C THR A 89 -4.01 -13.61 -2.99
N ARG A 90 -3.21 -12.59 -2.65
CA ARG A 90 -1.97 -12.73 -1.87
C ARG A 90 -2.15 -12.00 -0.55
N LYS A 91 -2.07 -12.75 0.54
CA LYS A 91 -2.30 -12.29 1.91
C LYS A 91 -1.03 -12.40 2.74
N GLU A 92 -0.75 -11.38 3.50
CA GLU A 92 0.38 -11.27 4.41
C GLU A 92 0.00 -10.50 5.68
N SER A 93 0.80 -10.60 6.72
CA SER A 93 0.74 -9.76 7.91
C SER A 93 2.15 -9.42 8.39
N GLN A 94 2.30 -8.64 9.45
CA GLN A 94 3.63 -8.43 10.04
C GLN A 94 4.32 -9.73 10.45
N LYS A 95 3.54 -10.78 10.75
CA LYS A 95 4.03 -12.08 11.24
C LYS A 95 4.00 -13.17 10.18
N ASP A 96 3.01 -13.10 9.29
CA ASP A 96 2.75 -14.13 8.30
C ASP A 96 3.31 -13.71 6.94
N VAL A 97 4.14 -14.57 6.37
CA VAL A 97 4.70 -14.36 5.03
C VAL A 97 3.60 -14.33 3.98
N PRO A 98 3.83 -13.65 2.84
CA PRO A 98 2.87 -13.65 1.75
C PRO A 98 2.57 -15.07 1.27
N ASN A 99 1.30 -15.46 1.31
CA ASN A 99 0.79 -16.71 0.77
C ASN A 99 -0.43 -16.44 -0.12
N TYR A 100 -0.71 -17.37 -1.04
CA TYR A 100 -1.78 -17.24 -2.02
C TYR A 100 -3.00 -18.03 -1.61
N TYR A 101 -4.18 -17.45 -1.89
CA TYR A 101 -5.48 -18.00 -1.52
C TYR A 101 -6.47 -17.89 -2.70
N ILE A 102 -7.31 -18.91 -2.86
CA ILE A 102 -8.51 -18.83 -3.69
C ILE A 102 -9.68 -18.44 -2.80
N LYS A 103 -10.43 -17.43 -3.23
CA LYS A 103 -11.64 -16.94 -2.54
C LYS A 103 -12.85 -16.97 -3.46
N HIS A 104 -13.98 -17.37 -2.91
CA HIS A 104 -15.28 -17.39 -3.55
C HIS A 104 -16.14 -16.27 -2.94
N LEU A 105 -16.19 -15.09 -3.58
CA LEU A 105 -16.84 -13.91 -2.99
C LEU A 105 -18.38 -14.00 -2.95
N MET A 106 -18.98 -14.88 -3.76
CA MET A 106 -20.44 -15.06 -3.82
C MET A 106 -20.95 -16.16 -2.89
N THR A 107 -20.07 -16.94 -2.31
CA THR A 107 -20.43 -18.06 -1.42
C THR A 107 -19.82 -17.86 -0.03
N LYS A 108 -20.20 -18.72 0.93
CA LYS A 108 -19.62 -18.73 2.28
C LYS A 108 -18.51 -19.78 2.43
N GLU A 109 -17.96 -20.23 1.30
CA GLU A 109 -16.84 -21.16 1.33
C GLU A 109 -15.63 -20.54 2.02
N ALA A 110 -14.90 -21.34 2.78
CA ALA A 110 -13.67 -20.90 3.41
C ALA A 110 -12.59 -20.62 2.36
N ASP A 111 -11.77 -19.61 2.62
CA ASP A 111 -10.61 -19.30 1.80
C ASP A 111 -9.69 -20.52 1.70
N GLN A 112 -9.34 -20.91 0.49
CA GLN A 112 -8.43 -22.03 0.23
C GLN A 112 -7.01 -21.54 0.07
N MET A 113 -6.15 -21.82 1.04
CA MET A 113 -4.71 -21.54 0.93
C MET A 113 -4.08 -22.53 -0.08
N ILE A 114 -3.40 -21.99 -1.10
CA ILE A 114 -2.78 -22.81 -2.17
C ILE A 114 -1.25 -22.81 -2.11
N THR A 115 -0.65 -21.99 -1.27
CA THR A 115 0.80 -21.99 -0.99
C THR A 115 1.05 -21.97 0.51
N ASN A 116 2.20 -22.47 0.93
CA ASN A 116 2.65 -22.47 2.33
C ASN A 116 4.14 -22.10 2.38
N PHE A 117 4.44 -20.85 2.05
CA PHE A 117 5.81 -20.35 2.10
C PHE A 117 6.25 -20.14 3.54
N VAL A 118 7.51 -20.41 3.80
CA VAL A 118 8.13 -20.20 5.12
C VAL A 118 8.83 -18.83 5.16
N ASN A 119 9.00 -18.28 6.36
CA ASN A 119 9.67 -17.01 6.55
C ASN A 119 11.13 -17.06 6.04
N PRO A 120 11.49 -16.31 4.99
CA PRO A 120 12.85 -16.29 4.46
C PRO A 120 13.81 -15.44 5.30
N TYR A 121 13.30 -14.68 6.28
CA TYR A 121 14.07 -13.76 7.13
C TYR A 121 13.91 -14.08 8.64
N PRO A 122 14.28 -15.27 9.12
CA PRO A 122 14.09 -15.63 10.53
C PRO A 122 14.84 -14.70 11.49
N GLY A 123 15.94 -14.08 11.04
CA GLY A 123 16.70 -13.10 11.80
C GLY A 123 15.95 -11.78 12.07
N LEU A 124 14.89 -11.49 11.34
CA LEU A 124 14.02 -10.32 11.56
C LEU A 124 12.79 -10.65 12.42
N ALA A 125 12.64 -11.89 12.86
CA ALA A 125 11.49 -12.27 13.67
C ALA A 125 11.49 -11.54 15.02
N GLY A 126 10.38 -10.84 15.29
CA GLY A 126 10.18 -10.10 16.53
C GLY A 126 10.72 -8.68 16.55
N ILE A 127 11.19 -8.13 15.43
CA ILE A 127 11.36 -6.67 15.29
C ILE A 127 10.00 -5.97 15.40
N SER A 128 9.98 -4.75 15.94
CA SER A 128 8.78 -3.92 15.94
C SER A 128 8.69 -3.15 14.63
N LYS A 129 7.47 -3.00 14.10
CA LYS A 129 7.15 -2.14 12.95
C LYS A 129 5.93 -1.30 13.24
N GLU A 130 6.08 0.01 13.15
CA GLU A 130 5.02 0.98 13.41
C GLU A 130 4.92 2.00 12.28
N LYS A 131 3.72 2.42 11.93
CA LYS A 131 3.49 3.61 11.11
C LYS A 131 3.40 4.81 12.04
N ILE A 132 4.45 5.64 12.07
CA ILE A 132 4.44 6.87 12.85
C ILE A 132 3.89 8.04 12.04
N LYS A 133 3.37 9.05 12.76
CA LYS A 133 2.87 10.30 12.18
C LYS A 133 3.58 11.45 12.86
N TYR A 134 4.00 12.44 12.09
CA TYR A 134 4.65 13.64 12.57
C TYR A 134 4.34 14.82 11.65
N LYS A 135 4.68 16.03 12.07
CA LYS A 135 4.43 17.23 11.27
C LYS A 135 5.72 17.87 10.81
N ARG A 136 5.75 18.29 9.58
CA ARG A 136 6.74 19.20 9.03
C ARG A 136 6.57 20.59 9.65
N ALA A 137 7.62 21.42 9.64
CA ALA A 137 7.61 22.74 10.26
C ALA A 137 6.52 23.68 9.72
N ASP A 138 6.12 23.52 8.48
CA ASP A 138 5.02 24.26 7.82
C ASP A 138 3.62 23.64 8.05
N GLY A 139 3.52 22.61 8.89
CA GLY A 139 2.27 21.98 9.30
C GLY A 139 1.80 20.81 8.42
N VAL A 140 2.55 20.45 7.37
CA VAL A 140 2.22 19.28 6.54
C VAL A 140 2.34 18.00 7.36
N ASP A 141 1.31 17.17 7.34
CA ASP A 141 1.32 15.86 7.99
C ASP A 141 2.20 14.89 7.19
N LEU A 142 3.09 14.21 7.89
CA LEU A 142 4.03 13.24 7.33
C LEU A 142 3.87 11.89 8.03
N THR A 143 4.25 10.83 7.33
CA THR A 143 4.33 9.47 7.89
C THR A 143 5.67 8.81 7.58
N GLY A 144 5.97 7.74 8.32
CA GLY A 144 7.11 6.86 8.07
C GLY A 144 6.91 5.52 8.74
N ASP A 145 7.64 4.52 8.28
CA ASP A 145 7.65 3.19 8.88
C ASP A 145 8.83 3.09 9.84
N LEU A 146 8.56 3.10 11.15
CA LEU A 146 9.58 2.95 12.19
C LEU A 146 9.79 1.47 12.51
N TYR A 147 11.03 1.01 12.36
CA TYR A 147 11.46 -0.32 12.77
C TYR A 147 12.40 -0.23 13.97
N LEU A 148 12.15 -1.06 14.99
CA LEU A 148 12.94 -1.13 16.20
C LEU A 148 13.47 -2.55 16.43
N PRO A 149 14.65 -2.70 17.04
CA PRO A 149 15.22 -4.00 17.37
C PRO A 149 14.28 -4.85 18.22
N LYS A 150 14.41 -6.16 18.08
CA LYS A 150 13.66 -7.12 18.88
C LYS A 150 13.86 -6.87 20.38
N GLY A 151 12.75 -6.70 21.10
CA GLY A 151 12.75 -6.55 22.54
C GLY A 151 13.22 -5.18 23.05
N TYR A 152 13.50 -4.23 22.16
CA TYR A 152 13.88 -2.87 22.56
C TYR A 152 12.81 -2.21 23.43
N ASN A 153 13.28 -1.61 24.53
CA ASN A 153 12.47 -0.84 25.45
C ASN A 153 13.12 0.51 25.72
N LYS A 154 12.48 1.58 25.25
CA LYS A 154 12.98 2.95 25.33
C LYS A 154 13.39 3.40 26.73
N GLU A 155 12.67 2.96 27.77
CA GLU A 155 12.91 3.39 29.15
C GLU A 155 14.11 2.66 29.78
N LYS A 156 14.41 1.46 29.31
CA LYS A 156 15.52 0.63 29.83
C LYS A 156 16.79 0.76 29.02
N ASP A 157 16.65 0.79 27.69
CA ASP A 157 17.79 0.67 26.77
C ASP A 157 18.30 2.04 26.29
N GLY A 158 17.53 3.10 26.57
CA GLY A 158 17.90 4.48 26.17
C GLY A 158 17.74 4.72 24.66
N PRO A 159 18.28 5.85 24.13
CA PRO A 159 18.14 6.21 22.73
C PRO A 159 18.98 5.32 21.80
N LEU A 160 18.43 5.01 20.63
CA LEU A 160 19.12 4.29 19.56
C LEU A 160 19.65 5.25 18.51
N PRO A 161 20.76 4.92 17.82
CA PRO A 161 21.11 5.57 16.58
C PRO A 161 20.00 5.32 15.54
N VAL A 162 19.64 6.36 14.78
CA VAL A 162 18.55 6.30 13.80
C VAL A 162 19.13 6.42 12.39
N LEU A 163 18.72 5.50 11.50
CA LEU A 163 18.94 5.60 10.07
C LEU A 163 17.61 6.00 9.42
N ILE A 164 17.60 7.13 8.72
CA ILE A 164 16.44 7.63 7.98
C ILE A 164 16.61 7.31 6.51
N TRP A 165 15.59 6.68 5.92
CA TRP A 165 15.54 6.37 4.50
C TRP A 165 14.32 7.05 3.87
N ALA A 166 14.60 8.05 3.04
CA ALA A 166 13.60 8.92 2.44
C ALA A 166 13.88 9.13 0.95
N TYR A 167 12.83 9.42 0.20
CA TYR A 167 12.91 9.80 -1.20
C TYR A 167 11.88 10.90 -1.50
N PRO A 168 12.27 12.01 -2.14
CA PRO A 168 11.36 13.11 -2.43
C PRO A 168 10.29 12.67 -3.42
N ARG A 169 9.04 13.08 -3.13
CA ARG A 169 7.88 12.87 -3.99
C ARG A 169 7.18 14.17 -4.27
N GLU A 170 6.76 14.36 -5.51
CA GLU A 170 6.08 15.55 -5.98
C GLU A 170 4.57 15.46 -5.81
N PHE A 171 3.96 16.53 -5.31
CA PHE A 171 2.52 16.64 -5.09
C PHE A 171 2.00 18.00 -5.58
N ASN A 172 0.81 17.98 -6.20
CA ASN A 172 0.12 19.19 -6.64
C ASN A 172 -0.59 19.92 -5.50
N SER A 173 -0.82 19.25 -4.38
CA SER A 173 -1.50 19.84 -3.22
C SER A 173 -0.97 19.29 -1.89
N VAL A 174 -1.09 20.09 -0.83
CA VAL A 174 -0.82 19.69 0.56
C VAL A 174 -1.74 18.53 0.97
N ALA A 175 -3.01 18.57 0.54
CA ALA A 175 -3.98 17.53 0.88
C ALA A 175 -3.59 16.15 0.33
N ASP A 176 -3.05 16.09 -0.90
CA ASP A 176 -2.56 14.83 -1.47
C ASP A 176 -1.25 14.37 -0.79
N ALA A 177 -0.38 15.33 -0.44
CA ALA A 177 0.87 15.05 0.26
C ALA A 177 0.64 14.47 1.65
N ALA A 178 -0.40 14.93 2.36
CA ALA A 178 -0.76 14.48 3.69
C ALA A 178 -1.53 13.13 3.72
N GLN A 179 -1.82 12.53 2.58
CA GLN A 179 -2.50 11.23 2.52
C GLN A 179 -1.57 10.10 2.96
N ILE A 180 -2.05 9.25 3.87
CA ILE A 180 -1.32 8.09 4.34
C ILE A 180 -1.15 7.07 3.22
N ARG A 181 0.07 6.59 3.06
CA ARG A 181 0.45 5.56 2.07
C ARG A 181 1.19 4.41 2.75
N GLY A 182 1.06 3.23 2.16
CA GLY A 182 1.61 2.01 2.70
C GLY A 182 0.75 1.41 3.82
N SER A 183 1.03 0.17 4.17
CA SER A 183 0.36 -0.55 5.26
C SER A 183 1.38 -1.02 6.28
N LYS A 184 1.10 -0.77 7.58
CA LYS A 184 1.87 -1.34 8.68
C LYS A 184 1.75 -2.86 8.74
N ASP A 185 0.68 -3.41 8.17
CA ASP A 185 0.34 -4.82 8.23
C ASP A 185 1.04 -5.67 7.14
N ARG A 186 1.87 -5.06 6.28
CA ARG A 186 2.68 -5.81 5.32
C ARG A 186 3.83 -6.55 5.99
N PHE A 187 4.13 -7.74 5.50
CA PHE A 187 5.32 -8.49 5.88
C PHE A 187 6.60 -7.69 5.55
N THR A 188 7.58 -7.74 6.44
CA THR A 188 8.86 -7.05 6.21
C THR A 188 9.72 -7.85 5.24
N THR A 189 9.87 -7.31 4.03
CA THR A 189 10.68 -7.92 2.96
C THR A 189 11.95 -7.12 2.78
N LEU A 190 13.08 -7.80 2.66
CA LEU A 190 14.36 -7.15 2.36
C LEU A 190 14.61 -7.13 0.86
N SER A 191 15.11 -6.00 0.37
CA SER A 191 15.76 -5.88 -0.92
C SER A 191 17.27 -5.67 -0.72
N TRP A 192 18.04 -5.73 -1.78
CA TRP A 192 19.50 -5.53 -1.73
C TRP A 192 19.92 -4.15 -1.14
N ALA A 193 19.06 -3.13 -1.26
CA ALA A 193 19.31 -1.78 -0.75
C ALA A 193 18.49 -1.46 0.51
N SER A 194 17.87 -2.45 1.15
CA SER A 194 16.98 -2.21 2.28
C SER A 194 17.74 -1.73 3.51
N PRO A 195 17.42 -0.55 4.08
CA PRO A 195 18.03 -0.08 5.32
C PRO A 195 17.58 -0.91 6.53
N ILE A 196 16.47 -1.65 6.42
CA ILE A 196 15.87 -2.43 7.52
C ILE A 196 16.85 -3.46 8.07
N TYR A 197 17.78 -3.93 7.26
CA TYR A 197 18.81 -4.86 7.72
C TYR A 197 19.57 -4.36 8.96
N TYR A 198 19.83 -3.05 9.06
CA TYR A 198 20.57 -2.47 10.18
C TYR A 198 19.82 -2.50 11.52
N VAL A 199 18.52 -2.84 11.52
CA VAL A 199 17.79 -3.05 12.78
C VAL A 199 18.39 -4.18 13.59
N THR A 200 18.98 -5.20 12.95
CA THR A 200 19.68 -6.30 13.61
C THR A 200 21.03 -5.89 14.22
N GLN A 201 21.51 -4.69 13.87
CA GLN A 201 22.76 -4.11 14.37
C GLN A 201 22.52 -3.05 15.47
N GLY A 202 21.29 -2.95 15.97
CA GLY A 202 20.94 -2.03 17.05
C GLY A 202 20.54 -0.63 16.59
N PHE A 203 20.26 -0.42 15.31
CA PHE A 203 19.74 0.85 14.81
C PHE A 203 18.21 0.85 14.86
N ALA A 204 17.61 2.00 15.14
CA ALA A 204 16.25 2.30 14.74
C ALA A 204 16.25 2.71 13.26
N ILE A 205 15.29 2.22 12.49
CA ILE A 205 15.19 2.55 11.06
C ILE A 205 13.87 3.29 10.84
N LEU A 206 13.94 4.50 10.30
CA LEU A 206 12.78 5.22 9.78
C LEU A 206 12.79 5.07 8.25
N ASP A 207 12.08 4.07 7.78
CA ASP A 207 11.94 3.75 6.34
C ASP A 207 10.70 4.43 5.76
N ASN A 208 10.72 4.68 4.44
CA ASN A 208 9.64 5.40 3.76
C ASN A 208 9.28 6.71 4.47
N ALA A 209 10.26 7.38 5.09
CA ALA A 209 10.07 8.71 5.66
C ALA A 209 9.60 9.65 4.55
N GLU A 210 8.41 10.20 4.70
CA GLU A 210 7.83 11.06 3.67
C GLU A 210 8.62 12.35 3.54
N MET A 211 8.95 12.68 2.28
CA MET A 211 9.70 13.88 1.88
C MET A 211 8.94 14.57 0.73
N PRO A 212 7.77 15.18 1.00
CA PRO A 212 6.94 15.75 -0.04
C PRO A 212 7.50 17.06 -0.58
N ILE A 213 7.51 17.15 -1.90
CA ILE A 213 7.74 18.40 -2.65
C ILE A 213 6.37 18.86 -3.13
N VAL A 214 5.85 19.92 -2.50
CA VAL A 214 4.48 20.38 -2.73
C VAL A 214 4.49 21.67 -3.54
N ALA A 215 3.63 21.76 -4.56
CA ALA A 215 3.40 22.99 -5.29
C ALA A 215 2.84 24.09 -4.37
N THR A 216 3.34 25.33 -4.50
CA THR A 216 2.96 26.46 -3.64
C THR A 216 1.67 27.17 -4.07
N GLY A 217 0.87 26.54 -4.96
CA GLY A 217 -0.41 27.07 -5.45
C GLY A 217 -0.31 27.85 -6.76
N GLY A 218 -1.46 28.24 -7.32
CA GLY A 218 -1.57 28.85 -8.64
C GLY A 218 -1.10 27.91 -9.74
N ASP A 219 -0.42 28.44 -10.74
CA ASP A 219 0.14 27.67 -11.86
C ASP A 219 1.51 27.03 -11.55
N LYS A 220 1.98 27.11 -10.31
CA LYS A 220 3.28 26.55 -9.89
C LYS A 220 3.25 25.05 -9.82
N LYS A 221 4.31 24.44 -10.38
CA LYS A 221 4.56 23.00 -10.29
C LYS A 221 5.43 22.69 -9.08
N PRO A 222 5.41 21.43 -8.57
CA PRO A 222 6.28 21.04 -7.44
C PRO A 222 7.75 21.43 -7.63
N ASN A 223 8.29 21.25 -8.83
CA ASN A 223 9.69 21.52 -9.14
C ASN A 223 10.08 23.00 -9.15
N ASP A 224 9.12 23.93 -9.20
CA ASP A 224 9.43 25.37 -9.20
C ASP A 224 10.00 25.86 -7.85
N ASN A 225 9.77 25.10 -6.78
CA ASN A 225 10.25 25.39 -5.43
C ASN A 225 10.89 24.18 -4.74
N PHE A 226 11.49 23.30 -5.52
CA PHE A 226 12.05 22.02 -5.04
C PHE A 226 13.06 22.19 -3.88
N VAL A 227 13.97 23.13 -4.01
CA VAL A 227 15.03 23.34 -3.00
C VAL A 227 14.44 23.83 -1.67
N GLU A 228 13.49 24.77 -1.72
CA GLU A 228 12.80 25.27 -0.52
C GLU A 228 12.01 24.16 0.16
N GLN A 229 11.28 23.37 -0.61
CA GLN A 229 10.51 22.23 -0.10
C GLN A 229 11.42 21.15 0.48
N LEU A 230 12.57 20.89 -0.16
CA LEU A 230 13.53 19.92 0.34
C LEU A 230 14.14 20.35 1.70
N ARG A 231 14.35 21.66 1.92
CA ARG A 231 14.86 22.20 3.20
C ARG A 231 13.86 22.08 4.35
N LEU A 232 12.57 21.99 4.04
CA LEU A 232 11.51 21.84 5.05
C LEU A 232 11.39 20.40 5.56
N ASN A 233 11.83 19.43 4.76
CA ASN A 233 11.81 18.01 5.12
C ASN A 233 13.06 17.62 5.89
#